data_52383469fbf3ea69a16c9e74d71555cc
#
_entry.id   52383469fbf3ea69a16c9e74d71555cc
#
_cell.length_a   1.000
_cell.length_b   1.000
_cell.length_c   1.000
_cell.angle_alpha   90.00
_cell.angle_beta   90.00
_cell.angle_gamma   90.00
#
_symmetry.space_group_name_H-M   'P 1'
#
loop_
_entity.id
_entity.type
_entity.pdbx_description
1 polymer ?
#
loop_
_entity_poly.entity_id
_entity_poly.type
_entity_poly.pdbx_seq_one_letter_code
_entity_poly.pdbx_strand_id
1 'polypeptide(L)'
;MNDKKFDKIIKRLKEDSRNKSYTERGIPPIFQVSPKAQILIIGQAPGKKVEESLIPFNDKSGEKLVQWMGIDRDTFYSEKIAILPMDFYYPGKGKTGDLPPRSFIAKEYHKDILDLMPDIKLTILIGSYSMKYYLGKGMKENLTETVRSYREYLPKYFPIVHPSPLNFRWQKANPWFEGEVVPVLKEMVGKILADR
;
A
#
# COMPACT_ATOMS: atom_id res chain seq x y z
N MET A 1 20.46 -11.99 -6.25
CA MET A 1 21.00 -10.82 -7.02
C MET A 1 20.14 -9.57 -6.82
N ASN A 2 18.80 -9.70 -6.72
CA ASN A 2 17.92 -8.54 -6.46
C ASN A 2 18.02 -8.00 -5.03
N ASP A 3 18.31 -8.84 -4.03
CA ASP A 3 18.46 -8.39 -2.62
C ASP A 3 19.50 -7.29 -2.47
N LYS A 4 20.67 -7.44 -3.12
CA LYS A 4 21.70 -6.39 -3.11
C LYS A 4 21.26 -5.07 -3.76
N LYS A 5 20.27 -5.11 -4.68
CA LYS A 5 19.72 -3.89 -5.28
C LYS A 5 18.73 -3.21 -4.33
N PHE A 6 17.89 -3.98 -3.64
CA PHE A 6 17.04 -3.43 -2.57
C PHE A 6 17.88 -2.81 -1.45
N ASP A 7 18.96 -3.48 -1.02
CA ASP A 7 19.88 -2.94 0.00
C ASP A 7 20.47 -1.58 -0.40
N LYS A 8 20.84 -1.40 -1.67
CA LYS A 8 21.33 -0.12 -2.20
C LYS A 8 20.27 0.98 -2.12
N ILE A 9 19.01 0.65 -2.42
CA ILE A 9 17.88 1.60 -2.31
C ILE A 9 17.64 1.97 -0.85
N ILE A 10 17.64 0.99 0.05
CA ILE A 10 17.49 1.20 1.49
C ILE A 10 18.61 2.08 2.03
N LYS A 11 19.87 1.84 1.61
CA LYS A 11 21.00 2.67 1.97
C LYS A 11 20.81 4.11 1.50
N ARG A 12 20.43 4.32 0.24
CA ARG A 12 20.15 5.65 -0.34
C ARG A 12 19.04 6.38 0.44
N LEU A 13 17.97 5.66 0.84
CA LEU A 13 16.89 6.21 1.67
C LEU A 13 17.39 6.66 3.04
N LYS A 14 18.26 5.89 3.70
CA LYS A 14 18.82 6.22 5.01
C LYS A 14 19.80 7.38 4.95
N GLU A 15 20.52 7.52 3.86
CA GLU A 15 21.51 8.59 3.64
C GLU A 15 20.88 9.90 3.12
N ASP A 16 19.63 9.87 2.67
CA ASP A 16 18.90 11.06 2.22
C ASP A 16 18.68 12.03 3.41
N SER A 17 19.18 13.25 3.28
CA SER A 17 19.11 14.27 4.34
C SER A 17 17.65 14.56 4.78
N ARG A 18 16.67 14.39 3.89
CA ARG A 18 15.23 14.55 4.17
C ARG A 18 14.70 13.47 5.11
N ASN A 19 15.41 12.35 5.27
CA ASN A 19 15.09 11.24 6.17
C ASN A 19 15.98 11.24 7.43
N LYS A 20 16.87 12.22 7.60
CA LYS A 20 17.86 12.28 8.67
C LYS A 20 17.25 12.07 10.06
N SER A 21 16.12 12.72 10.35
CA SER A 21 15.45 12.61 11.65
C SER A 21 14.97 11.20 11.98
N TYR A 22 14.62 10.40 10.98
CA TYR A 22 14.26 8.98 11.16
C TYR A 22 15.51 8.11 11.35
N THR A 23 16.53 8.33 10.54
CA THR A 23 17.80 7.60 10.63
C THR A 23 18.47 7.81 11.99
N GLU A 24 18.49 9.04 12.49
CA GLU A 24 19.06 9.37 13.82
C GLU A 24 18.27 8.71 14.98
N ARG A 25 16.98 8.46 14.81
CA ARG A 25 16.15 7.70 15.76
C ARG A 25 16.23 6.18 15.56
N GLY A 26 17.04 5.70 14.61
CA GLY A 26 17.15 4.28 14.30
C GLY A 26 15.94 3.69 13.57
N ILE A 27 15.08 4.53 12.98
CA ILE A 27 13.88 4.08 12.26
C ILE A 27 14.25 3.81 10.79
N PRO A 28 14.16 2.55 10.33
CA PRO A 28 14.38 2.21 8.93
C PRO A 28 13.17 2.61 8.06
N PRO A 29 13.33 2.67 6.73
CA PRO A 29 12.17 2.75 5.85
C PRO A 29 11.31 1.50 5.99
N ILE A 30 9.99 1.67 6.13
CA ILE A 30 9.03 0.61 6.44
C ILE A 30 8.25 0.24 5.18
N PHE A 31 8.63 -0.86 4.57
CA PHE A 31 7.96 -1.48 3.44
C PHE A 31 8.31 -2.98 3.38
N GLN A 32 7.59 -3.73 2.56
CA GLN A 32 7.87 -5.15 2.27
C GLN A 32 7.96 -5.33 0.76
N VAL A 33 9.05 -5.89 0.30
CA VAL A 33 9.30 -6.12 -1.13
C VAL A 33 9.96 -7.47 -1.38
N SER A 34 9.64 -8.07 -2.50
CA SER A 34 10.26 -9.30 -2.96
C SER A 34 10.27 -9.35 -4.49
N PRO A 35 11.34 -9.85 -5.12
CA PRO A 35 11.35 -10.09 -6.57
C PRO A 35 10.26 -11.03 -7.06
N LYS A 36 9.71 -11.84 -6.16
CA LYS A 36 8.66 -12.84 -6.43
C LYS A 36 7.25 -12.32 -6.12
N ALA A 37 7.12 -11.03 -5.74
CA ALA A 37 5.82 -10.47 -5.43
C ALA A 37 4.92 -10.44 -6.67
N GLN A 38 3.70 -10.95 -6.51
CA GLN A 38 2.67 -10.98 -7.55
C GLN A 38 1.57 -9.95 -7.30
N ILE A 39 1.41 -9.55 -6.05
CA ILE A 39 0.45 -8.51 -5.64
C ILE A 39 1.21 -7.40 -4.93
N LEU A 40 0.92 -6.18 -5.33
CA LEU A 40 1.47 -4.97 -4.75
C LEU A 40 0.37 -4.20 -4.01
N ILE A 41 0.66 -3.77 -2.79
CA ILE A 41 -0.23 -2.94 -1.98
C ILE A 41 0.40 -1.55 -1.84
N ILE A 42 -0.30 -0.52 -2.30
CA ILE A 42 0.14 0.88 -2.17
C ILE A 42 -0.78 1.59 -1.16
N GLY A 43 -0.30 1.77 0.06
CA GLY A 43 -0.97 2.56 1.10
C GLY A 43 -0.47 4.01 1.15
N GLN A 44 -0.93 4.77 2.15
CA GLN A 44 -0.53 6.16 2.33
C GLN A 44 0.87 6.28 2.94
N ALA A 45 1.02 5.83 4.17
CA ALA A 45 2.25 5.88 4.97
C ALA A 45 2.10 4.97 6.19
N PRO A 46 3.18 4.56 6.85
CA PRO A 46 3.12 3.94 8.16
C PRO A 46 2.40 4.85 9.17
N GLY A 47 1.49 4.28 9.96
CA GLY A 47 0.95 4.95 11.14
C GLY A 47 1.90 4.82 12.34
N LYS A 48 1.61 5.51 13.45
CA LYS A 48 2.46 5.48 14.64
C LYS A 48 2.71 4.06 15.17
N LYS A 49 1.69 3.21 15.23
CA LYS A 49 1.84 1.80 15.67
C LYS A 49 2.71 0.98 14.73
N VAL A 50 2.66 1.28 13.44
CA VAL A 50 3.50 0.64 12.43
C VAL A 50 4.95 1.12 12.56
N GLU A 51 5.19 2.41 12.87
CA GLU A 51 6.53 2.92 13.20
C GLU A 51 7.10 2.22 14.45
N GLU A 52 6.27 1.94 15.46
CA GLU A 52 6.69 1.25 16.69
C GLU A 52 7.04 -0.23 16.44
N SER A 53 6.29 -0.92 15.58
CA SER A 53 6.50 -2.34 15.29
C SER A 53 7.48 -2.60 14.15
N LEU A 54 7.74 -1.61 13.29
CA LEU A 54 8.51 -1.69 12.06
C LEU A 54 7.97 -2.71 11.02
N ILE A 55 6.73 -3.13 11.18
CA ILE A 55 6.06 -4.10 10.30
C ILE A 55 4.90 -3.40 9.58
N PRO A 56 4.89 -3.33 8.23
CA PRO A 56 3.83 -2.68 7.47
C PRO A 56 2.45 -3.26 7.80
N PHE A 57 1.45 -2.41 7.97
CA PHE A 57 0.08 -2.83 8.29
C PHE A 57 -0.06 -3.70 9.56
N ASN A 58 0.87 -3.61 10.52
CA ASN A 58 0.75 -4.32 11.79
C ASN A 58 -0.16 -3.56 12.78
N ASP A 59 -1.40 -3.32 12.35
CA ASP A 59 -2.43 -2.63 13.10
C ASP A 59 -3.84 -3.11 12.69
N LYS A 60 -4.88 -2.49 13.26
CA LYS A 60 -6.28 -2.82 12.93
C LYS A 60 -6.64 -2.62 11.45
N SER A 61 -5.96 -1.70 10.76
CA SER A 61 -6.16 -1.50 9.33
C SER A 61 -5.64 -2.70 8.53
N GLY A 62 -4.49 -3.23 8.94
CA GLY A 62 -3.93 -4.43 8.32
C GLY A 62 -4.79 -5.66 8.55
N GLU A 63 -5.35 -5.85 9.76
CA GLU A 63 -6.28 -6.93 10.05
C GLU A 63 -7.50 -6.89 9.10
N LYS A 64 -8.07 -5.69 8.91
CA LYS A 64 -9.21 -5.51 8.01
C LYS A 64 -8.80 -5.71 6.54
N LEU A 65 -7.60 -5.28 6.13
CA LEU A 65 -7.10 -5.48 4.78
C LEU A 65 -6.91 -6.96 4.45
N VAL A 66 -6.29 -7.72 5.34
CA VAL A 66 -6.13 -9.18 5.23
C VAL A 66 -7.49 -9.86 5.04
N GLN A 67 -8.50 -9.44 5.84
CA GLN A 67 -9.87 -9.93 5.71
C GLN A 67 -10.48 -9.60 4.34
N TRP A 68 -10.29 -8.36 3.83
CA TRP A 68 -10.80 -7.95 2.52
C TRP A 68 -10.09 -8.64 1.36
N MET A 69 -8.82 -8.97 1.52
CA MET A 69 -8.07 -9.76 0.54
C MET A 69 -8.43 -11.25 0.56
N GLY A 70 -9.08 -11.74 1.64
CA GLY A 70 -9.45 -13.15 1.78
C GLY A 70 -8.27 -14.11 1.95
N ILE A 71 -7.19 -13.65 2.56
CA ILE A 71 -5.97 -14.41 2.82
C ILE A 71 -5.69 -14.46 4.32
N ASP A 72 -4.77 -15.30 4.74
CA ASP A 72 -4.24 -15.31 6.09
C ASP A 72 -3.05 -14.35 6.26
N ARG A 73 -2.63 -14.17 7.51
CA ARG A 73 -1.53 -13.28 7.87
C ARG A 73 -0.18 -13.75 7.33
N ASP A 74 0.03 -15.06 7.28
CA ASP A 74 1.29 -15.64 6.80
C ASP A 74 1.43 -15.40 5.28
N THR A 75 0.35 -15.57 4.54
CA THR A 75 0.28 -15.21 3.12
C THR A 75 0.50 -13.72 2.90
N PHE A 76 -0.11 -12.86 3.73
CA PHE A 76 0.03 -11.40 3.64
C PHE A 76 1.50 -10.94 3.81
N TYR A 77 2.26 -11.60 4.66
CA TYR A 77 3.69 -11.31 4.87
C TYR A 77 4.63 -12.23 4.09
N SER A 78 4.11 -13.03 3.15
CA SER A 78 4.93 -13.87 2.29
C SER A 78 5.64 -13.08 1.19
N GLU A 79 6.58 -13.72 0.53
CA GLU A 79 7.30 -13.15 -0.62
C GLU A 79 6.41 -12.86 -1.85
N LYS A 80 5.17 -13.38 -1.88
CA LYS A 80 4.19 -13.14 -2.96
C LYS A 80 3.48 -11.78 -2.87
N ILE A 81 3.55 -11.12 -1.71
CA ILE A 81 2.90 -9.82 -1.46
C ILE A 81 3.98 -8.77 -1.22
N ALA A 82 3.90 -7.66 -1.95
CA ALA A 82 4.68 -6.46 -1.69
C ALA A 82 3.79 -5.37 -1.08
N ILE A 83 4.34 -4.62 -0.12
CA ILE A 83 3.69 -3.48 0.54
C ILE A 83 4.61 -2.29 0.39
N LEU A 84 4.22 -1.33 -0.44
CA LEU A 84 5.01 -0.17 -0.79
C LEU A 84 4.18 1.11 -0.59
N PRO A 85 4.15 1.69 0.62
CA PRO A 85 3.36 2.90 0.87
C PRO A 85 3.93 4.12 0.15
N MET A 86 3.10 5.16 -0.05
CA MET A 86 3.51 6.42 -0.70
C MET A 86 4.61 7.16 0.07
N ASP A 87 4.69 6.99 1.38
CA ASP A 87 5.83 7.37 2.24
C ASP A 87 6.26 6.15 3.05
N PHE A 88 7.56 5.95 3.20
CA PHE A 88 8.13 4.81 3.94
C PHE A 88 8.31 5.07 5.43
N TYR A 89 7.93 6.22 5.89
CA TYR A 89 8.06 6.65 7.28
C TYR A 89 6.75 7.25 7.77
N TYR A 90 6.55 7.24 9.09
CA TYR A 90 5.42 7.92 9.70
C TYR A 90 5.60 9.44 9.59
N PRO A 91 4.76 10.16 8.81
CA PRO A 91 4.98 11.58 8.56
C PRO A 91 4.63 12.48 9.75
N GLY A 92 4.06 11.90 10.82
CA GLY A 92 3.62 12.63 11.99
C GLY A 92 2.11 12.86 12.05
N LYS A 93 1.63 13.39 13.19
CA LYS A 93 0.22 13.65 13.44
C LYS A 93 -0.14 15.08 13.06
N GLY A 94 -1.19 15.25 12.27
CA GLY A 94 -1.80 16.54 11.96
C GLY A 94 -2.98 16.87 12.89
N LYS A 95 -3.72 17.93 12.56
CA LYS A 95 -4.90 18.37 13.34
C LYS A 95 -6.06 17.36 13.30
N THR A 96 -6.25 16.71 12.15
CA THR A 96 -7.42 15.83 11.89
C THR A 96 -7.02 14.42 11.45
N GLY A 97 -5.86 13.94 11.84
CA GLY A 97 -5.33 12.63 11.43
C GLY A 97 -3.83 12.70 11.23
N ASP A 98 -3.27 11.73 10.53
CA ASP A 98 -1.85 11.75 10.18
C ASP A 98 -1.58 12.75 9.05
N LEU A 99 -0.37 13.30 9.02
CA LEU A 99 0.07 14.19 7.96
C LEU A 99 0.09 13.44 6.60
N PRO A 100 -0.02 14.18 5.48
CA PRO A 100 0.08 13.58 4.16
C PRO A 100 1.46 12.94 3.93
N PRO A 101 1.55 11.93 3.04
CA PRO A 101 2.82 11.34 2.67
C PRO A 101 3.71 12.38 1.97
N ARG A 102 5.01 12.33 2.23
CA ARG A 102 5.98 13.22 1.57
C ARG A 102 6.15 12.79 0.11
N SER A 103 5.83 13.69 -0.80
CA SER A 103 5.69 13.36 -2.23
C SER A 103 6.97 12.88 -2.91
N PHE A 104 8.16 13.23 -2.39
CA PHE A 104 9.43 12.84 -3.00
C PHE A 104 9.71 11.34 -2.90
N ILE A 105 9.22 10.67 -1.85
CA ILE A 105 9.44 9.22 -1.65
C ILE A 105 8.92 8.44 -2.85
N ALA A 106 7.65 8.60 -3.20
CA ALA A 106 7.08 7.88 -4.34
C ALA A 106 7.76 8.30 -5.67
N LYS A 107 7.99 9.60 -5.87
CA LYS A 107 8.57 10.13 -7.11
C LYS A 107 9.98 9.60 -7.39
N GLU A 108 10.82 9.47 -6.36
CA GLU A 108 12.24 9.18 -6.53
C GLU A 108 12.60 7.70 -6.30
N TYR A 109 11.74 6.95 -5.59
CA TYR A 109 12.08 5.59 -5.16
C TYR A 109 11.14 4.51 -5.67
N HIS A 110 9.84 4.80 -5.90
CA HIS A 110 8.89 3.74 -6.29
C HIS A 110 9.30 3.06 -7.58
N LYS A 111 9.68 3.83 -8.61
CA LYS A 111 10.08 3.24 -9.89
C LYS A 111 11.24 2.26 -9.74
N ASP A 112 12.30 2.66 -9.03
CA ASP A 112 13.49 1.82 -8.85
C ASP A 112 13.15 0.52 -8.10
N ILE A 113 12.23 0.58 -7.14
CA ILE A 113 11.76 -0.60 -6.38
C ILE A 113 10.88 -1.47 -7.26
N LEU A 114 9.94 -0.89 -8.00
CA LEU A 114 9.03 -1.62 -8.88
C LEU A 114 9.76 -2.35 -10.01
N ASP A 115 10.81 -1.76 -10.57
CA ASP A 115 11.65 -2.40 -11.59
C ASP A 115 12.35 -3.69 -11.09
N LEU A 116 12.40 -3.91 -9.77
CA LEU A 116 12.92 -5.12 -9.15
C LEU A 116 11.85 -6.20 -8.88
N MET A 117 10.58 -5.89 -9.16
CA MET A 117 9.42 -6.76 -8.93
C MET A 117 8.63 -6.97 -10.23
N PRO A 118 9.20 -7.68 -11.21
CA PRO A 118 8.61 -7.79 -12.56
C PRO A 118 7.32 -8.61 -12.61
N ASP A 119 7.05 -9.44 -11.59
CA ASP A 119 5.95 -10.40 -11.61
C ASP A 119 4.65 -9.86 -11.00
N ILE A 120 4.57 -8.54 -10.71
CA ILE A 120 3.34 -7.92 -10.19
C ILE A 120 2.21 -8.03 -11.22
N LYS A 121 1.15 -8.76 -10.85
CA LYS A 121 -0.06 -8.97 -11.65
C LYS A 121 -1.18 -8.00 -11.26
N LEU A 122 -1.23 -7.58 -9.98
CA LEU A 122 -2.26 -6.70 -9.44
C LEU A 122 -1.64 -5.69 -8.48
N THR A 123 -2.02 -4.42 -8.62
CA THR A 123 -1.68 -3.36 -7.67
C THR A 123 -2.95 -2.86 -6.98
N ILE A 124 -3.04 -3.06 -5.67
CA ILE A 124 -4.12 -2.56 -4.81
C ILE A 124 -3.78 -1.14 -4.38
N LEU A 125 -4.59 -0.16 -4.81
CA LEU A 125 -4.41 1.26 -4.47
C LEU A 125 -5.32 1.64 -3.31
N ILE A 126 -4.74 1.95 -2.14
CA ILE A 126 -5.48 2.24 -0.91
C ILE A 126 -5.51 3.75 -0.65
N GLY A 127 -6.70 4.34 -0.78
CA GLY A 127 -6.94 5.75 -0.48
C GLY A 127 -6.50 6.70 -1.58
N SER A 128 -6.82 7.99 -1.39
CA SER A 128 -6.72 9.01 -2.45
C SER A 128 -5.29 9.33 -2.89
N TYR A 129 -4.30 9.22 -2.02
CA TYR A 129 -2.91 9.56 -2.38
C TYR A 129 -2.34 8.58 -3.40
N SER A 130 -2.50 7.27 -3.17
CA SER A 130 -2.07 6.23 -4.11
C SER A 130 -2.84 6.31 -5.43
N MET A 131 -4.17 6.53 -5.37
CA MET A 131 -5.00 6.67 -6.57
C MET A 131 -4.59 7.88 -7.40
N LYS A 132 -4.40 9.06 -6.80
CA LYS A 132 -3.94 10.26 -7.50
C LYS A 132 -2.59 10.06 -8.19
N TYR A 133 -1.66 9.39 -7.53
CA TYR A 133 -0.33 9.17 -8.06
C TYR A 133 -0.33 8.16 -9.22
N TYR A 134 -0.98 7.01 -9.05
CA TYR A 134 -0.91 5.91 -10.01
C TYR A 134 -1.94 5.99 -11.14
N LEU A 135 -3.13 6.54 -10.87
CA LEU A 135 -4.18 6.70 -11.88
C LEU A 135 -4.09 8.06 -12.59
N GLY A 136 -3.53 9.09 -11.94
CA GLY A 136 -3.40 10.42 -12.51
C GLY A 136 -4.73 10.96 -13.02
N LYS A 137 -4.79 11.33 -14.31
CA LYS A 137 -6.01 11.80 -14.98
C LYS A 137 -7.10 10.73 -15.12
N GLY A 138 -6.77 9.45 -14.93
CA GLY A 138 -7.74 8.34 -14.92
C GLY A 138 -8.53 8.22 -13.62
N MET A 139 -8.14 8.90 -12.55
CA MET A 139 -8.91 8.95 -11.32
C MET A 139 -10.24 9.69 -11.56
N LYS A 140 -11.35 9.15 -11.03
CA LYS A 140 -12.64 9.84 -11.08
C LYS A 140 -12.65 11.08 -10.19
N GLU A 141 -13.74 11.83 -10.21
CA GLU A 141 -13.91 13.09 -9.47
C GLU A 141 -13.51 13.00 -7.99
N ASN A 142 -13.81 11.86 -7.36
CA ASN A 142 -13.50 11.62 -5.96
C ASN A 142 -13.16 10.15 -5.71
N LEU A 143 -12.73 9.85 -4.47
CA LEU A 143 -12.35 8.51 -4.04
C LEU A 143 -13.52 7.51 -4.20
N THR A 144 -14.72 7.88 -3.80
CA THR A 144 -15.89 6.99 -3.82
C THR A 144 -16.22 6.55 -5.24
N GLU A 145 -16.27 7.50 -6.19
CA GLU A 145 -16.52 7.20 -7.61
C GLU A 145 -15.38 6.39 -8.22
N THR A 146 -14.13 6.66 -7.83
CA THR A 146 -12.98 5.86 -8.26
C THR A 146 -13.09 4.42 -7.80
N VAL A 147 -13.42 4.20 -6.52
CA VAL A 147 -13.62 2.85 -5.97
C VAL A 147 -14.83 2.15 -6.62
N ARG A 148 -15.91 2.88 -6.87
CA ARG A 148 -17.10 2.34 -7.54
C ARG A 148 -16.82 1.89 -8.97
N SER A 149 -15.95 2.62 -9.66
CA SER A 149 -15.52 2.34 -11.03
C SER A 149 -14.32 1.38 -11.12
N TYR A 150 -14.02 0.61 -10.07
CA TYR A 150 -12.80 -0.23 -9.98
C TYR A 150 -12.56 -1.12 -11.20
N ARG A 151 -13.62 -1.59 -11.87
CA ARG A 151 -13.54 -2.47 -13.05
C ARG A 151 -12.81 -1.81 -14.23
N GLU A 152 -12.85 -0.48 -14.33
CA GLU A 152 -12.20 0.27 -15.41
C GLU A 152 -10.67 0.28 -15.29
N TYR A 153 -10.14 -0.04 -14.11
CA TYR A 153 -8.69 -0.06 -13.83
C TYR A 153 -8.08 -1.46 -13.88
N LEU A 154 -8.94 -2.48 -13.95
CA LEU A 154 -8.49 -3.87 -14.02
C LEU A 154 -7.87 -4.19 -15.38
N PRO A 155 -6.98 -5.20 -15.44
CA PRO A 155 -6.50 -6.03 -14.32
C PRO A 155 -5.35 -5.40 -13.52
N LYS A 156 -4.84 -4.25 -13.92
CA LYS A 156 -3.61 -3.66 -13.39
C LYS A 156 -3.79 -3.04 -11.99
N TYR A 157 -4.85 -2.26 -11.80
CA TYR A 157 -5.09 -1.54 -10.56
C TYR A 157 -6.43 -1.90 -9.95
N PHE A 158 -6.45 -2.03 -8.63
CA PHE A 158 -7.67 -2.23 -7.86
C PHE A 158 -7.77 -1.14 -6.77
N PRO A 159 -8.52 -0.07 -7.01
CA PRO A 159 -8.69 1.00 -6.03
C PRO A 159 -9.64 0.57 -4.92
N ILE A 160 -9.24 0.80 -3.66
CA ILE A 160 -10.07 0.56 -2.48
C ILE A 160 -9.98 1.72 -1.48
N VAL A 161 -11.02 1.85 -0.65
CA VAL A 161 -10.98 2.77 0.48
C VAL A 161 -9.96 2.30 1.53
N HIS A 162 -9.46 3.22 2.34
CA HIS A 162 -8.55 2.85 3.43
C HIS A 162 -9.28 1.96 4.46
N PRO A 163 -8.70 0.80 4.85
CA PRO A 163 -9.33 -0.16 5.77
C PRO A 163 -9.34 0.28 7.25
N SER A 164 -9.07 1.54 7.52
CA SER A 164 -9.07 2.09 8.87
C SER A 164 -10.44 1.97 9.54
N PRO A 165 -10.50 1.61 10.83
CA PRO A 165 -11.75 1.70 11.61
C PRO A 165 -12.38 3.08 11.62
N LEU A 166 -11.59 4.15 11.40
CA LEU A 166 -12.09 5.52 11.31
C LEU A 166 -12.98 5.75 10.08
N ASN A 167 -12.92 4.88 9.08
CA ASN A 167 -13.75 4.94 7.87
C ASN A 167 -15.10 4.23 8.01
N PHE A 168 -15.53 3.87 9.23
CA PHE A 168 -16.79 3.16 9.44
C PHE A 168 -18.01 3.93 8.92
N ARG A 169 -17.99 5.28 9.00
CA ARG A 169 -19.09 6.11 8.45
C ARG A 169 -19.19 6.00 6.94
N TRP A 170 -18.05 6.02 6.26
CA TRP A 170 -18.00 5.83 4.81
C TRP A 170 -18.50 4.43 4.43
N GLN A 171 -18.01 3.39 5.12
CA GLN A 171 -18.44 2.00 4.88
C GLN A 171 -19.95 1.84 5.10
N LYS A 172 -20.50 2.41 6.16
CA LYS A 172 -21.95 2.40 6.43
C LYS A 172 -22.75 3.11 5.35
N ALA A 173 -22.24 4.22 4.81
CA ALA A 173 -22.89 4.96 3.72
C ALA A 173 -22.72 4.27 2.34
N ASN A 174 -21.79 3.34 2.20
CA ASN A 174 -21.46 2.65 0.96
C ASN A 174 -21.44 1.12 1.13
N PRO A 175 -22.58 0.49 1.49
CA PRO A 175 -22.64 -0.96 1.76
C PRO A 175 -22.28 -1.82 0.54
N TRP A 176 -22.44 -1.28 -0.66
CA TRP A 176 -22.03 -1.92 -1.92
C TRP A 176 -20.54 -2.29 -1.94
N PHE A 177 -19.69 -1.56 -1.21
CA PHE A 177 -18.27 -1.84 -1.18
C PHE A 177 -17.96 -3.24 -0.61
N GLU A 178 -18.48 -3.56 0.57
CA GLU A 178 -18.29 -4.90 1.15
C GLU A 178 -19.12 -5.98 0.44
N GLY A 179 -20.27 -5.61 -0.12
CA GLY A 179 -21.16 -6.55 -0.82
C GLY A 179 -20.74 -6.89 -2.26
N GLU A 180 -20.13 -5.96 -2.97
CA GLU A 180 -19.83 -6.10 -4.40
C GLU A 180 -18.33 -6.06 -4.72
N VAL A 181 -17.59 -5.10 -4.12
CA VAL A 181 -16.17 -4.86 -4.45
C VAL A 181 -15.24 -5.85 -3.75
N VAL A 182 -15.44 -6.06 -2.46
CA VAL A 182 -14.61 -6.97 -1.66
C VAL A 182 -14.66 -8.41 -2.16
N PRO A 183 -15.82 -9.00 -2.53
CA PRO A 183 -15.86 -10.34 -3.13
C PRO A 183 -15.00 -10.48 -4.39
N VAL A 184 -15.02 -9.48 -5.27
CA VAL A 184 -14.19 -9.49 -6.49
C VAL A 184 -12.71 -9.36 -6.16
N LEU A 185 -12.35 -8.53 -5.18
CA LEU A 185 -10.97 -8.44 -4.70
C LEU A 185 -10.46 -9.79 -4.19
N LYS A 186 -11.25 -10.47 -3.35
CA LYS A 186 -10.93 -11.81 -2.83
C LYS A 186 -10.71 -12.83 -3.94
N GLU A 187 -11.61 -12.84 -4.91
CA GLU A 187 -11.52 -13.75 -6.06
C GLU A 187 -10.24 -13.51 -6.86
N MET A 188 -9.93 -12.25 -7.18
CA MET A 188 -8.73 -11.89 -7.95
C MET A 188 -7.45 -12.24 -7.19
N VAL A 189 -7.38 -11.89 -5.91
CA VAL A 189 -6.25 -12.23 -5.04
C VAL A 189 -6.05 -13.75 -4.98
N GLY A 190 -7.13 -14.51 -4.76
CA GLY A 190 -7.09 -15.96 -4.72
C GLY A 190 -6.59 -16.59 -6.02
N LYS A 191 -7.06 -16.12 -7.17
CA LYS A 191 -6.61 -16.58 -8.49
C LYS A 191 -5.13 -16.33 -8.70
N ILE A 192 -4.66 -15.10 -8.42
CA ILE A 192 -3.25 -14.72 -8.63
C ILE A 192 -2.33 -15.56 -7.75
N LEU A 193 -2.69 -15.81 -6.49
CA LEU A 193 -1.86 -16.56 -5.56
C LEU A 193 -1.87 -18.07 -5.79
N ALA A 194 -2.91 -18.60 -6.46
CA ALA A 194 -3.02 -20.00 -6.85
C ALA A 194 -2.20 -20.31 -8.12
N ASP A 195 -1.97 -19.32 -8.99
CA ASP A 195 -1.12 -19.47 -10.17
C ASP A 195 0.33 -19.70 -9.72
N ARG A 196 0.89 -20.86 -10.16
CA ARG A 196 2.28 -21.26 -9.85
C ARG A 196 3.27 -20.66 -10.83
#